data_a2fc520a6f2323e88a63959b23f2048b
#
_entry.id   a2fc520a6f2323e88a63959b23f2048b
#
_cell.length_a   1.000
_cell.length_b   1.000
_cell.length_c   1.000
_cell.angle_alpha   90.00
_cell.angle_beta   90.00
_cell.angle_gamma   90.00
#
_symmetry.space_group_name_H-M   'P 1'
#
loop_
_entity.id
_entity.type
_entity.pdbx_description
1 polymer ?
#
loop_
_entity_poly.entity_id
_entity_poly.type
_entity_poly.pdbx_seq_one_letter_code
_entity_poly.pdbx_strand_id
1 'polypeptide(L)'
;RNLIAQMTHPEELEKHFNDQKVTIYHGMDPTADSFHVGHLMGLMYMARLQKAGHRVIAVMGAGTAMIGDPSGKTSMRPMLKREQIDANVKNLSKQISKFVDLANPEKGMLVNNADWLLKLNYLEVLREVGPHFSVNRMLTADCFKSRMESGLSFLEFNYMILQSYDFLHLYKQYKCSVQIGGDDQWSNMLGGVELIRRIHRTGSYCLTWPLLTTSDGKKMGKTEQGAVWLDPEKTSPYEYYQYWRNVEDASALKCLGYFTYLPQSELDAHKKFKGQDVLNSFMEKLRQKKLKRARANSLLLEVL
;
A
#
# COMPACT_ATOMS: atom_id res chain seq x y z
N ARG A 1 -16.96 4.95 -4.37
CA ARG A 1 -15.61 5.37 -4.82
C ARG A 1 -14.83 4.25 -5.49
N ASN A 2 -15.32 3.01 -5.42
CA ASN A 2 -14.63 1.81 -5.91
C ASN A 2 -13.19 1.69 -5.34
N LEU A 3 -13.06 1.95 -4.04
CA LEU A 3 -11.77 1.88 -3.37
C LEU A 3 -11.35 0.45 -3.05
N ILE A 4 -12.27 -0.49 -2.98
CA ILE A 4 -12.02 -1.88 -2.60
C ILE A 4 -12.04 -2.75 -3.86
N ALA A 5 -10.98 -3.57 -4.05
CA ALA A 5 -10.92 -4.60 -5.08
C ALA A 5 -11.40 -5.94 -4.54
N GLN A 6 -10.78 -6.41 -3.46
CA GLN A 6 -11.12 -7.66 -2.80
C GLN A 6 -11.06 -7.49 -1.28
N MET A 7 -11.80 -8.33 -0.56
CA MET A 7 -11.71 -8.42 0.89
C MET A 7 -12.11 -9.82 1.35
N THR A 8 -11.51 -10.28 2.44
CA THR A 8 -11.91 -11.52 3.11
C THR A 8 -13.14 -11.26 3.97
N HIS A 9 -14.09 -12.21 3.98
CA HIS A 9 -15.27 -12.19 4.87
C HIS A 9 -15.94 -10.80 4.97
N PRO A 10 -16.54 -10.28 3.88
CA PRO A 10 -17.02 -8.90 3.81
C PRO A 10 -17.91 -8.46 4.98
N GLU A 11 -18.89 -9.26 5.35
CA GLU A 11 -19.84 -8.94 6.43
C GLU A 11 -19.16 -8.90 7.80
N GLU A 12 -18.27 -9.87 8.07
CA GLU A 12 -17.51 -9.92 9.32
C GLU A 12 -16.51 -8.76 9.41
N LEU A 13 -15.84 -8.43 8.30
CA LEU A 13 -14.89 -7.33 8.25
C LEU A 13 -15.59 -5.99 8.42
N GLU A 14 -16.74 -5.77 7.80
CA GLU A 14 -17.54 -4.56 7.98
C GLU A 14 -17.96 -4.41 9.44
N LYS A 15 -18.49 -5.46 10.05
CA LYS A 15 -18.82 -5.49 11.47
C LYS A 15 -17.60 -5.19 12.33
N HIS A 16 -16.45 -5.81 12.04
CA HIS A 16 -15.19 -5.62 12.76
C HIS A 16 -14.75 -4.15 12.77
N PHE A 17 -14.91 -3.43 11.65
CA PHE A 17 -14.60 -2.01 11.54
C PHE A 17 -15.62 -1.11 12.27
N ASN A 18 -16.89 -1.49 12.29
CA ASN A 18 -17.94 -0.68 12.90
C ASN A 18 -17.99 -0.83 14.42
N ASP A 19 -17.71 -2.04 14.94
CA ASP A 19 -17.89 -2.34 16.37
C ASP A 19 -16.70 -1.88 17.23
N GLN A 20 -15.52 -1.67 16.66
CA GLN A 20 -14.34 -1.36 17.45
C GLN A 20 -13.25 -0.61 16.68
N LYS A 21 -12.31 -0.04 17.44
CA LYS A 21 -11.07 0.49 16.90
C LYS A 21 -10.17 -0.67 16.45
N VAL A 22 -9.90 -0.76 15.17
CA VAL A 22 -9.09 -1.81 14.55
C VAL A 22 -7.65 -1.37 14.39
N THR A 23 -6.69 -2.26 14.64
CA THR A 23 -5.29 -2.07 14.24
C THR A 23 -5.07 -2.71 12.88
N ILE A 24 -4.56 -1.91 11.94
CA ILE A 24 -4.41 -2.23 10.52
C ILE A 24 -2.96 -2.00 10.13
N TYR A 25 -2.40 -2.84 9.24
CA TYR A 25 -1.08 -2.55 8.71
C TYR A 25 -1.01 -2.51 7.18
N HIS A 26 -0.05 -1.74 6.70
CA HIS A 26 0.40 -1.70 5.32
C HIS A 26 1.91 -1.86 5.26
N GLY A 27 2.38 -2.86 4.49
CA GLY A 27 3.80 -3.12 4.26
C GLY A 27 4.30 -2.46 2.98
N MET A 28 5.51 -1.90 3.04
CA MET A 28 6.17 -1.21 1.92
C MET A 28 7.64 -1.56 1.90
N ASP A 29 8.10 -2.22 0.84
CA ASP A 29 9.50 -2.53 0.65
C ASP A 29 10.29 -1.30 0.20
N PRO A 30 11.39 -0.93 0.89
CA PRO A 30 12.20 0.25 0.59
C PRO A 30 13.13 0.01 -0.61
N THR A 31 12.54 -0.25 -1.78
CA THR A 31 13.28 -0.56 -3.03
C THR A 31 13.79 0.68 -3.77
N ALA A 32 13.39 1.88 -3.33
CA ALA A 32 13.86 3.17 -3.82
C ALA A 32 13.88 4.18 -2.66
N ASP A 33 14.56 5.28 -2.84
CA ASP A 33 14.73 6.35 -1.85
C ASP A 33 13.55 7.33 -1.77
N SER A 34 12.55 7.18 -2.64
CA SER A 34 11.28 7.92 -2.62
C SER A 34 10.12 7.03 -3.01
N PHE A 35 8.92 7.36 -2.52
CA PHE A 35 7.69 6.88 -3.10
C PHE A 35 7.39 7.57 -4.41
N HIS A 36 6.63 6.92 -5.28
CA HIS A 36 6.07 7.49 -6.50
C HIS A 36 4.53 7.43 -6.45
N VAL A 37 3.87 8.03 -7.44
CA VAL A 37 2.40 8.09 -7.53
C VAL A 37 1.70 6.74 -7.30
N GLY A 38 2.30 5.62 -7.74
CA GLY A 38 1.73 4.29 -7.51
C GLY A 38 1.60 3.92 -6.02
N HIS A 39 2.45 4.45 -5.14
CA HIS A 39 2.36 4.21 -3.70
C HIS A 39 1.34 5.13 -3.00
N LEU A 40 0.92 6.21 -3.67
CA LEU A 40 0.01 7.19 -3.09
C LEU A 40 -1.32 6.55 -2.65
N MET A 41 -1.78 5.50 -3.36
CA MET A 41 -2.97 4.75 -2.94
C MET A 41 -2.84 4.21 -1.51
N GLY A 42 -1.77 3.48 -1.22
CA GLY A 42 -1.53 2.91 0.12
C GLY A 42 -1.42 3.99 1.20
N LEU A 43 -0.70 5.09 0.91
CA LEU A 43 -0.57 6.23 1.81
C LEU A 43 -1.94 6.87 2.11
N MET A 44 -2.76 7.09 1.08
CA MET A 44 -4.12 7.64 1.25
C MET A 44 -5.07 6.68 1.96
N TYR A 45 -4.91 5.37 1.78
CA TYR A 45 -5.68 4.38 2.53
C TYR A 45 -5.37 4.43 4.01
N MET A 46 -4.09 4.39 4.39
CA MET A 46 -3.68 4.55 5.79
C MET A 46 -4.22 5.85 6.39
N ALA A 47 -4.09 6.97 5.67
CA ALA A 47 -4.59 8.26 6.12
C ALA A 47 -6.13 8.27 6.33
N ARG A 48 -6.89 7.61 5.43
CA ARG A 48 -8.35 7.49 5.56
C ARG A 48 -8.75 6.65 6.76
N LEU A 49 -8.12 5.50 6.95
CA LEU A 49 -8.41 4.59 8.06
C LEU A 49 -8.04 5.24 9.40
N GLN A 50 -6.92 5.95 9.47
CA GLN A 50 -6.54 6.71 10.65
C GLN A 50 -7.54 7.85 10.93
N LYS A 51 -7.99 8.56 9.90
CA LYS A 51 -9.01 9.60 10.02
C LYS A 51 -10.37 9.04 10.47
N ALA A 52 -10.68 7.80 10.14
CA ALA A 52 -11.86 7.08 10.60
C ALA A 52 -11.75 6.60 12.06
N GLY A 53 -10.61 6.82 12.74
CA GLY A 53 -10.40 6.48 14.14
C GLY A 53 -9.65 5.17 14.38
N HIS A 54 -9.25 4.46 13.33
CA HIS A 54 -8.50 3.22 13.44
C HIS A 54 -7.00 3.49 13.65
N ARG A 55 -6.29 2.50 14.20
CA ARG A 55 -4.84 2.54 14.38
C ARG A 55 -4.14 1.98 13.15
N VAL A 56 -3.15 2.68 12.61
CA VAL A 56 -2.41 2.22 11.42
C VAL A 56 -0.95 1.92 11.76
N ILE A 57 -0.44 0.81 11.27
CA ILE A 57 0.97 0.42 11.36
C ILE A 57 1.56 0.49 9.95
N ALA A 58 2.50 1.39 9.74
CA ALA A 58 3.31 1.42 8.54
C ALA A 58 4.52 0.47 8.75
N VAL A 59 4.61 -0.59 7.94
CA VAL A 59 5.73 -1.54 8.02
C VAL A 59 6.72 -1.22 6.91
N MET A 60 7.94 -0.84 7.30
CA MET A 60 9.05 -0.80 6.36
C MET A 60 9.59 -2.21 6.17
N GLY A 61 9.46 -2.71 4.95
CA GLY A 61 9.87 -4.06 4.57
C GLY A 61 11.37 -4.18 4.31
N ALA A 62 12.23 -3.74 5.24
CA ALA A 62 13.68 -3.80 5.02
C ALA A 62 14.21 -5.24 4.98
N GLY A 63 13.63 -6.15 5.75
CA GLY A 63 13.96 -7.58 5.69
C GLY A 63 13.46 -8.22 4.39
N THR A 64 12.21 -7.96 4.01
CA THR A 64 11.61 -8.48 2.77
C THR A 64 12.25 -7.87 1.50
N ALA A 65 12.70 -6.62 1.54
CA ALA A 65 13.42 -6.00 0.44
C ALA A 65 14.76 -6.68 0.10
N MET A 66 15.37 -7.39 1.05
CA MET A 66 16.57 -8.20 0.80
C MET A 66 16.27 -9.43 -0.06
N ILE A 67 15.02 -9.87 -0.10
CA ILE A 67 14.53 -11.02 -0.85
C ILE A 67 13.96 -10.58 -2.19
N GLY A 68 13.06 -9.59 -2.17
CA GLY A 68 12.36 -9.03 -3.31
C GLY A 68 11.05 -9.72 -3.65
N ASP A 69 9.96 -8.95 -3.64
CA ASP A 69 8.60 -9.39 -3.96
C ASP A 69 8.49 -9.79 -5.46
N PRO A 70 8.10 -11.05 -5.78
CA PRO A 70 7.88 -11.50 -7.16
C PRO A 70 6.53 -11.03 -7.74
N SER A 71 5.60 -10.52 -6.93
CA SER A 71 4.22 -10.21 -7.34
C SER A 71 4.18 -9.23 -8.50
N GLY A 72 3.50 -9.62 -9.59
CA GLY A 72 3.33 -8.79 -10.78
C GLY A 72 4.65 -8.46 -11.52
N LYS A 73 5.67 -9.30 -11.39
CA LYS A 73 6.98 -9.18 -12.04
C LYS A 73 7.25 -10.37 -12.95
N THR A 74 7.99 -10.10 -14.05
CA THR A 74 8.45 -11.12 -15.00
C THR A 74 9.91 -11.50 -14.79
N SER A 75 10.65 -10.73 -13.98
CA SER A 75 12.07 -10.97 -13.66
C SER A 75 12.34 -10.73 -12.17
N MET A 76 13.37 -11.39 -11.65
CA MET A 76 13.83 -11.20 -10.27
C MET A 76 14.23 -9.74 -10.02
N ARG A 77 13.94 -9.21 -8.85
CA ARG A 77 14.38 -7.86 -8.46
C ARG A 77 15.88 -7.83 -8.22
N PRO A 78 16.56 -6.72 -8.58
CA PRO A 78 17.95 -6.53 -8.18
C PRO A 78 18.10 -6.58 -6.66
N MET A 79 19.08 -7.32 -6.17
CA MET A 79 19.38 -7.37 -4.74
C MET A 79 20.05 -6.06 -4.30
N LEU A 80 19.41 -5.36 -3.37
CA LEU A 80 19.94 -4.13 -2.80
C LEU A 80 20.91 -4.42 -1.66
N LYS A 81 21.94 -3.58 -1.51
CA LYS A 81 22.82 -3.62 -0.34
C LYS A 81 22.07 -3.13 0.91
N ARG A 82 22.45 -3.65 2.07
CA ARG A 82 21.82 -3.31 3.35
C ARG A 82 21.85 -1.80 3.63
N GLU A 83 23.00 -1.16 3.37
CA GLU A 83 23.17 0.28 3.59
C GLU A 83 22.21 1.10 2.73
N GLN A 84 21.94 0.66 1.50
CA GLN A 84 20.99 1.31 0.60
C GLN A 84 19.56 1.13 1.07
N ILE A 85 19.20 -0.06 1.56
CA ILE A 85 17.88 -0.33 2.15
C ILE A 85 17.67 0.58 3.37
N ASP A 86 18.65 0.67 4.28
CA ASP A 86 18.56 1.49 5.49
C ASP A 86 18.44 3.00 5.17
N ALA A 87 19.16 3.47 4.16
CA ALA A 87 19.02 4.85 3.66
C ALA A 87 17.62 5.11 3.09
N ASN A 88 17.10 4.17 2.30
CA ASN A 88 15.75 4.27 1.74
C ASN A 88 14.68 4.28 2.85
N VAL A 89 14.79 3.41 3.85
CA VAL A 89 13.89 3.40 5.03
C VAL A 89 13.80 4.77 5.66
N LYS A 90 14.94 5.43 5.89
CA LYS A 90 15.00 6.76 6.50
C LYS A 90 14.24 7.82 5.68
N ASN A 91 14.39 7.80 4.36
CA ASN A 91 13.74 8.76 3.47
C ASN A 91 12.23 8.49 3.33
N LEU A 92 11.84 7.23 3.14
CA LEU A 92 10.45 6.83 3.02
C LEU A 92 9.67 7.10 4.32
N SER A 93 10.28 6.87 5.48
CA SER A 93 9.67 7.16 6.79
C SER A 93 9.26 8.62 6.93
N LYS A 94 10.09 9.56 6.44
CA LYS A 94 9.77 10.99 6.42
C LYS A 94 8.59 11.31 5.50
N GLN A 95 8.45 10.58 4.39
CA GLN A 95 7.34 10.77 3.47
C GLN A 95 6.03 10.23 4.05
N ILE A 96 6.05 9.05 4.70
CA ILE A 96 4.86 8.47 5.35
C ILE A 96 4.29 9.41 6.41
N SER A 97 5.16 10.02 7.24
CA SER A 97 4.73 10.92 8.32
C SER A 97 4.00 12.18 7.83
N LYS A 98 4.06 12.50 6.54
CA LYS A 98 3.25 13.57 5.95
C LYS A 98 1.78 13.16 5.76
N PHE A 99 1.48 11.87 5.70
CA PHE A 99 0.13 11.34 5.46
C PHE A 99 -0.56 10.84 6.72
N VAL A 100 0.19 10.28 7.66
CA VAL A 100 -0.33 9.66 8.87
C VAL A 100 0.42 10.13 10.10
N ASP A 101 -0.30 10.29 11.20
CA ASP A 101 0.27 10.61 12.52
C ASP A 101 0.90 9.32 13.10
N LEU A 102 2.22 9.26 13.06
CA LEU A 102 3.01 8.16 13.60
C LEU A 102 3.65 8.50 14.96
N ALA A 103 3.50 9.74 15.43
CA ALA A 103 4.04 10.18 16.70
C ALA A 103 3.16 9.76 17.88
N ASN A 104 1.85 9.58 17.65
CA ASN A 104 0.92 9.09 18.66
C ASN A 104 0.71 7.57 18.48
N PRO A 105 1.24 6.72 19.40
CA PRO A 105 1.15 5.26 19.30
C PRO A 105 -0.28 4.71 19.25
N GLU A 106 -1.25 5.48 19.76
CA GLU A 106 -2.67 5.12 19.72
C GLU A 106 -3.30 5.34 18.34
N LYS A 107 -2.71 6.19 17.52
CA LYS A 107 -3.18 6.46 16.15
C LYS A 107 -2.39 5.71 15.11
N GLY A 108 -1.07 5.62 15.31
CA GLY A 108 -0.21 4.96 14.34
C GLY A 108 1.20 4.75 14.83
N MET A 109 1.93 3.91 14.11
CA MET A 109 3.34 3.66 14.36
C MET A 109 4.04 3.22 13.07
N LEU A 110 5.34 3.44 13.04
CA LEU A 110 6.25 2.90 12.03
C LEU A 110 7.07 1.78 12.65
N VAL A 111 7.17 0.65 11.97
CA VAL A 111 8.01 -0.48 12.37
C VAL A 111 8.82 -0.98 11.19
N ASN A 112 9.92 -1.67 11.45
CA ASN A 112 10.78 -2.25 10.42
C ASN A 112 10.78 -3.78 10.58
N ASN A 113 10.40 -4.52 9.53
CA ASN A 113 10.35 -5.98 9.63
C ASN A 113 11.74 -6.64 9.73
N ALA A 114 12.82 -5.94 9.42
CA ALA A 114 14.17 -6.41 9.72
C ALA A 114 14.41 -6.65 11.21
N ASP A 115 13.68 -5.94 12.10
CA ASP A 115 13.84 -6.06 13.56
C ASP A 115 13.46 -7.44 14.11
N TRP A 116 12.58 -8.14 13.41
CA TRP A 116 12.18 -9.51 13.76
C TRP A 116 12.64 -10.54 12.73
N LEU A 117 12.55 -10.29 11.43
CA LEU A 117 12.90 -11.28 10.40
C LEU A 117 14.39 -11.69 10.46
N LEU A 118 15.29 -10.75 10.73
CA LEU A 118 16.72 -11.04 10.82
C LEU A 118 17.14 -11.81 12.10
N LYS A 119 16.25 -11.92 13.06
CA LYS A 119 16.47 -12.68 14.29
C LYS A 119 15.89 -14.09 14.22
N LEU A 120 15.18 -14.43 13.15
CA LEU A 120 14.57 -15.74 13.00
C LEU A 120 15.63 -16.81 12.77
N ASN A 121 15.51 -17.92 13.51
CA ASN A 121 16.25 -19.12 13.23
C ASN A 121 15.57 -19.88 12.09
N TYR A 122 16.32 -20.22 11.05
CA TYR A 122 15.78 -20.89 9.86
C TYR A 122 15.10 -22.22 10.18
N LEU A 123 15.70 -23.05 11.02
CA LEU A 123 15.12 -24.36 11.39
C LEU A 123 13.85 -24.22 12.24
N GLU A 124 13.80 -23.19 13.11
CA GLU A 124 12.61 -22.92 13.90
C GLU A 124 11.46 -22.46 13.01
N VAL A 125 11.72 -21.57 12.04
CA VAL A 125 10.72 -21.13 11.05
C VAL A 125 10.20 -22.32 10.23
N LEU A 126 11.10 -23.18 9.73
CA LEU A 126 10.68 -24.39 9.00
C LEU A 126 9.81 -25.31 9.85
N ARG A 127 10.11 -25.45 11.12
CA ARG A 127 9.39 -26.35 12.04
C ARG A 127 8.04 -25.77 12.49
N GLU A 128 7.97 -24.45 12.77
CA GLU A 128 6.79 -23.83 13.37
C GLU A 128 5.86 -23.22 12.33
N VAL A 129 6.42 -22.64 11.26
CA VAL A 129 5.66 -21.94 10.22
C VAL A 129 5.47 -22.83 8.99
N GLY A 130 6.49 -23.57 8.58
CA GLY A 130 6.50 -24.39 7.37
C GLY A 130 5.31 -25.35 7.25
N PRO A 131 4.89 -26.08 8.30
CA PRO A 131 3.75 -27.02 8.22
C PRO A 131 2.42 -26.36 7.85
N HIS A 132 2.32 -25.04 7.99
CA HIS A 132 1.11 -24.29 7.67
C HIS A 132 1.03 -23.88 6.19
N PHE A 133 2.09 -24.10 5.40
CA PHE A 133 2.14 -23.80 3.98
C PHE A 133 2.23 -25.05 3.13
N SER A 134 1.30 -25.22 2.20
CA SER A 134 1.34 -26.29 1.20
C SER A 134 2.03 -25.77 -0.06
N VAL A 135 3.13 -26.38 -0.47
CA VAL A 135 3.86 -26.02 -1.69
C VAL A 135 2.93 -26.07 -2.91
N ASN A 136 2.12 -27.12 -3.03
CA ASN A 136 1.18 -27.24 -4.15
C ASN A 136 0.19 -26.08 -4.22
N ARG A 137 -0.32 -25.62 -3.06
CA ARG A 137 -1.22 -24.47 -3.00
C ARG A 137 -0.48 -23.17 -3.28
N MET A 138 0.75 -23.00 -2.79
CA MET A 138 1.56 -21.82 -3.08
C MET A 138 1.84 -21.69 -4.57
N LEU A 139 2.20 -22.77 -5.26
CA LEU A 139 2.48 -22.78 -6.69
C LEU A 139 1.27 -22.37 -7.56
N THR A 140 0.04 -22.49 -7.07
CA THR A 140 -1.18 -22.03 -7.77
C THR A 140 -1.48 -20.55 -7.52
N ALA A 141 -0.75 -19.89 -6.63
CA ALA A 141 -1.00 -18.49 -6.26
C ALA A 141 -0.64 -17.53 -7.41
N ASP A 142 -1.48 -16.51 -7.63
CA ASP A 142 -1.31 -15.57 -8.75
C ASP A 142 0.02 -14.80 -8.67
N CYS A 143 0.54 -14.55 -7.47
CA CYS A 143 1.84 -13.87 -7.28
C CYS A 143 3.01 -14.65 -7.88
N PHE A 144 2.89 -15.96 -8.09
CA PHE A 144 3.95 -16.81 -8.66
C PHE A 144 3.74 -17.18 -10.13
N LYS A 145 2.52 -17.08 -10.66
CA LYS A 145 2.18 -17.54 -12.03
C LYS A 145 3.12 -16.97 -13.11
N SER A 146 3.31 -15.66 -13.11
CA SER A 146 4.18 -15.00 -14.10
C SER A 146 5.66 -15.37 -13.96
N ARG A 147 6.08 -15.83 -12.77
CA ARG A 147 7.45 -16.21 -12.49
C ARG A 147 7.74 -17.69 -12.76
N MET A 148 6.73 -18.56 -12.70
CA MET A 148 6.92 -19.98 -12.97
C MET A 148 7.41 -20.25 -14.39
N GLU A 149 6.92 -19.52 -15.39
CA GLU A 149 7.34 -19.65 -16.80
C GLU A 149 8.77 -19.13 -17.03
N SER A 150 9.19 -18.11 -16.28
CA SER A 150 10.50 -17.45 -16.43
C SER A 150 11.55 -17.93 -15.40
N GLY A 151 11.20 -18.89 -14.55
CA GLY A 151 12.06 -19.45 -13.51
C GLY A 151 11.89 -18.74 -12.16
N LEU A 152 11.00 -19.27 -11.32
CA LEU A 152 10.81 -18.83 -9.93
C LEU A 152 11.95 -19.38 -9.05
N SER A 153 12.72 -18.50 -8.42
CA SER A 153 13.75 -18.93 -7.49
C SER A 153 13.17 -19.33 -6.13
N PHE A 154 13.89 -20.21 -5.40
CA PHE A 154 13.53 -20.56 -4.02
C PHE A 154 13.49 -19.32 -3.11
N LEU A 155 14.37 -18.34 -3.37
CA LEU A 155 14.38 -17.08 -2.65
C LEU A 155 13.04 -16.33 -2.79
N GLU A 156 12.59 -16.08 -4.02
CA GLU A 156 11.33 -15.41 -4.33
C GLU A 156 10.12 -16.18 -3.79
N PHE A 157 10.17 -17.53 -3.86
CA PHE A 157 9.11 -18.38 -3.35
C PHE A 157 8.88 -18.22 -1.84
N ASN A 158 9.94 -17.94 -1.08
CA ASN A 158 9.82 -17.70 0.36
C ASN A 158 9.25 -16.33 0.72
N TYR A 159 9.14 -15.38 -0.22
CA TYR A 159 8.61 -14.04 0.06
C TYR A 159 7.21 -14.09 0.70
N MET A 160 6.31 -14.92 0.17
CA MET A 160 4.96 -15.11 0.72
C MET A 160 5.00 -15.54 2.20
N ILE A 161 5.93 -16.42 2.57
CA ILE A 161 6.06 -16.91 3.95
C ILE A 161 6.52 -15.78 4.87
N LEU A 162 7.48 -14.95 4.42
CA LEU A 162 8.00 -13.83 5.20
C LEU A 162 6.93 -12.76 5.43
N GLN A 163 6.18 -12.39 4.39
CA GLN A 163 5.06 -11.43 4.52
C GLN A 163 3.94 -12.01 5.41
N SER A 164 3.68 -13.29 5.34
CA SER A 164 2.71 -13.95 6.23
C SER A 164 3.18 -13.95 7.68
N TYR A 165 4.49 -14.13 7.89
CA TYR A 165 5.09 -14.04 9.22
C TYR A 165 5.02 -12.62 9.78
N ASP A 166 5.21 -11.58 8.95
CA ASP A 166 5.01 -10.18 9.36
C ASP A 166 3.61 -9.99 9.94
N PHE A 167 2.57 -10.48 9.26
CA PHE A 167 1.20 -10.36 9.76
C PHE A 167 1.01 -11.10 11.09
N LEU A 168 1.53 -12.33 11.20
CA LEU A 168 1.50 -13.09 12.45
C LEU A 168 2.22 -12.36 13.59
N HIS A 169 3.40 -11.78 13.32
CA HIS A 169 4.17 -11.00 14.29
C HIS A 169 3.38 -9.77 14.77
N LEU A 170 2.84 -9.01 13.83
CA LEU A 170 2.05 -7.81 14.14
C LEU A 170 0.75 -8.15 14.88
N TYR A 171 0.12 -9.28 14.55
CA TYR A 171 -1.03 -9.79 15.28
C TYR A 171 -0.68 -10.10 16.74
N LYS A 172 0.43 -10.82 16.98
CA LYS A 172 0.89 -11.20 18.32
C LYS A 172 1.26 -9.96 19.15
N GLN A 173 2.03 -9.05 18.58
CA GLN A 173 2.61 -7.92 19.31
C GLN A 173 1.66 -6.72 19.47
N TYR A 174 0.85 -6.45 18.44
CA TYR A 174 0.06 -5.20 18.38
C TYR A 174 -1.43 -5.44 18.19
N LYS A 175 -1.89 -6.70 18.23
CA LYS A 175 -3.28 -7.07 17.94
C LYS A 175 -3.75 -6.56 16.58
N CYS A 176 -2.81 -6.51 15.62
CA CYS A 176 -3.11 -6.11 14.25
C CYS A 176 -3.95 -7.21 13.58
N SER A 177 -5.20 -6.92 13.29
CA SER A 177 -6.16 -7.89 12.75
C SER A 177 -6.47 -7.71 11.27
N VAL A 178 -6.01 -6.63 10.65
CA VAL A 178 -6.28 -6.34 9.24
C VAL A 178 -5.00 -5.97 8.50
N GLN A 179 -4.77 -6.63 7.36
CA GLN A 179 -3.75 -6.24 6.39
C GLN A 179 -4.39 -5.53 5.21
N ILE A 180 -3.78 -4.44 4.74
CA ILE A 180 -4.20 -3.75 3.51
C ILE A 180 -3.08 -3.73 2.48
N GLY A 181 -3.43 -3.79 1.20
CA GLY A 181 -2.46 -3.81 0.11
C GLY A 181 -3.06 -3.52 -1.26
N GLY A 182 -2.22 -3.40 -2.27
CA GLY A 182 -2.65 -3.41 -3.67
C GLY A 182 -3.19 -4.79 -4.06
N ASP A 183 -4.02 -4.85 -5.09
CA ASP A 183 -4.65 -6.11 -5.51
C ASP A 183 -3.64 -7.17 -5.99
N ASP A 184 -2.46 -6.76 -6.43
CA ASP A 184 -1.34 -7.66 -6.74
C ASP A 184 -0.75 -8.37 -5.51
N GLN A 185 -1.09 -7.93 -4.29
CA GLN A 185 -0.66 -8.53 -3.02
C GLN A 185 -1.65 -9.55 -2.44
N TRP A 186 -2.81 -9.75 -3.08
CA TRP A 186 -3.89 -10.58 -2.56
C TRP A 186 -3.43 -11.96 -2.08
N SER A 187 -2.67 -12.68 -2.92
CA SER A 187 -2.17 -14.02 -2.60
C SER A 187 -1.23 -14.04 -1.39
N ASN A 188 -0.32 -13.07 -1.30
CA ASN A 188 0.60 -12.94 -0.15
C ASN A 188 -0.18 -12.64 1.13
N MET A 189 -1.18 -11.76 1.06
CA MET A 189 -2.00 -11.35 2.20
C MET A 189 -2.84 -12.51 2.73
N LEU A 190 -3.43 -13.34 1.83
CA LEU A 190 -4.15 -14.55 2.21
C LEU A 190 -3.26 -15.54 2.97
N GLY A 191 -1.98 -15.64 2.63
CA GLY A 191 -1.01 -16.44 3.35
C GLY A 191 -0.96 -16.08 4.84
N GLY A 192 -0.93 -14.79 5.16
CA GLY A 192 -0.91 -14.29 6.54
C GLY A 192 -2.23 -14.54 7.29
N VAL A 193 -3.37 -14.31 6.62
CA VAL A 193 -4.70 -14.59 7.19
C VAL A 193 -4.81 -16.09 7.57
N GLU A 194 -4.41 -16.95 6.65
CA GLU A 194 -4.46 -18.42 6.88
C GLU A 194 -3.49 -18.87 7.97
N LEU A 195 -2.30 -18.27 8.04
CA LEU A 195 -1.30 -18.58 9.06
C LEU A 195 -1.83 -18.23 10.47
N ILE A 196 -2.41 -17.05 10.64
CA ILE A 196 -3.02 -16.61 11.91
C ILE A 196 -4.17 -17.55 12.29
N ARG A 197 -5.06 -17.87 11.33
CA ARG A 197 -6.18 -18.78 11.56
C ARG A 197 -5.72 -20.16 12.04
N ARG A 198 -4.67 -20.70 11.45
CA ARG A 198 -4.15 -22.04 11.81
C ARG A 198 -3.46 -22.07 13.17
N ILE A 199 -2.69 -21.03 13.50
CA ILE A 199 -1.93 -20.98 14.76
C ILE A 199 -2.81 -20.53 15.92
N HIS A 200 -3.63 -19.48 15.74
CA HIS A 200 -4.39 -18.85 16.82
C HIS A 200 -5.87 -19.24 16.84
N ARG A 201 -6.37 -19.95 15.81
CA ARG A 201 -7.78 -20.32 15.66
C ARG A 201 -8.74 -19.14 15.76
N THR A 202 -8.32 -17.99 15.24
CA THR A 202 -9.06 -16.75 15.25
C THR A 202 -9.08 -16.11 13.87
N GLY A 203 -10.05 -15.21 13.63
CA GLY A 203 -10.15 -14.46 12.39
C GLY A 203 -9.14 -13.32 12.33
N SER A 204 -8.58 -13.14 11.15
CA SER A 204 -7.91 -11.92 10.71
C SER A 204 -8.33 -11.66 9.27
N TYR A 205 -8.14 -10.45 8.80
CA TYR A 205 -8.74 -10.02 7.55
C TYR A 205 -7.73 -9.35 6.65
N CYS A 206 -8.01 -9.37 5.36
CA CYS A 206 -7.30 -8.52 4.42
C CYS A 206 -8.27 -7.83 3.44
N LEU A 207 -7.83 -6.67 2.96
CA LEU A 207 -8.56 -5.82 2.05
C LEU A 207 -7.57 -5.23 1.05
N THR A 208 -7.91 -5.33 -0.25
CA THR A 208 -7.09 -4.76 -1.32
C THR A 208 -7.78 -3.59 -2.01
N TRP A 209 -6.97 -2.70 -2.56
CA TRP A 209 -7.43 -1.65 -3.47
C TRP A 209 -7.04 -1.96 -4.91
N PRO A 210 -7.83 -1.47 -5.88
CA PRO A 210 -7.51 -1.62 -7.30
C PRO A 210 -6.16 -0.99 -7.64
N LEU A 211 -5.40 -1.66 -8.48
CA LEU A 211 -4.17 -1.06 -8.99
C LEU A 211 -4.48 0.20 -9.80
N LEU A 212 -3.67 1.22 -9.62
CA LEU A 212 -3.79 2.46 -10.38
C LEU A 212 -3.25 2.21 -11.79
N THR A 213 -4.16 2.10 -12.76
CA THR A 213 -3.83 1.83 -14.16
C THR A 213 -4.39 2.92 -15.07
N THR A 214 -3.72 3.15 -16.19
CA THR A 214 -4.23 3.90 -17.33
C THR A 214 -5.35 3.12 -18.05
N SER A 215 -6.02 3.72 -19.00
CA SER A 215 -7.10 3.09 -19.77
C SER A 215 -6.63 1.88 -20.59
N ASP A 216 -5.35 1.84 -20.99
CA ASP A 216 -4.70 0.72 -21.68
C ASP A 216 -4.13 -0.35 -20.72
N GLY A 217 -4.42 -0.26 -19.41
CA GLY A 217 -4.04 -1.24 -18.39
C GLY A 217 -2.61 -1.13 -17.86
N LYS A 218 -1.83 -0.15 -18.30
CA LYS A 218 -0.48 0.08 -17.75
C LYS A 218 -0.56 0.69 -16.35
N LYS A 219 0.36 0.29 -15.45
CA LYS A 219 0.44 0.88 -14.10
C LYS A 219 0.77 2.38 -14.20
N MET A 220 -0.10 3.23 -13.63
CA MET A 220 0.14 4.68 -13.52
C MET A 220 1.33 4.98 -12.60
N GLY A 221 1.88 6.20 -12.74
CA GLY A 221 3.03 6.64 -11.95
C GLY A 221 4.37 6.31 -12.59
N LYS A 222 4.37 5.72 -13.78
CA LYS A 222 5.53 5.58 -14.67
C LYS A 222 5.21 6.26 -16.00
N THR A 223 6.10 7.12 -16.45
CA THR A 223 6.08 7.76 -17.77
C THR A 223 7.22 7.19 -18.60
N GLU A 224 7.32 7.58 -19.87
CA GLU A 224 8.49 7.26 -20.70
C GLU A 224 9.80 7.82 -20.12
N GLN A 225 9.69 8.88 -19.31
CA GLN A 225 10.80 9.52 -18.60
C GLN A 225 11.11 8.90 -17.23
N GLY A 226 10.36 7.88 -16.79
CA GLY A 226 10.54 7.20 -15.52
C GLY A 226 9.38 7.34 -14.55
N ALA A 227 9.64 7.15 -13.25
CA ALA A 227 8.62 7.24 -12.21
C ALA A 227 8.34 8.71 -11.84
N VAL A 228 7.06 9.02 -11.58
CA VAL A 228 6.65 10.30 -11.00
C VAL A 228 6.75 10.20 -9.48
N TRP A 229 7.79 10.83 -8.93
CA TRP A 229 8.16 10.70 -7.53
C TRP A 229 7.37 11.67 -6.63
N LEU A 230 7.21 11.31 -5.36
CA LEU A 230 6.64 12.18 -4.34
C LEU A 230 7.71 13.10 -3.69
N ASP A 231 8.97 12.91 -4.04
CA ASP A 231 10.07 13.76 -3.63
C ASP A 231 10.21 14.94 -4.61
N PRO A 232 10.09 16.20 -4.14
CA PRO A 232 10.19 17.37 -4.99
C PRO A 232 11.57 17.58 -5.63
N GLU A 233 12.62 16.98 -5.05
CA GLU A 233 13.99 16.99 -5.64
C GLU A 233 14.11 16.04 -6.86
N LYS A 234 13.18 15.07 -6.99
CA LYS A 234 13.18 14.08 -8.08
C LYS A 234 12.14 14.37 -9.16
N THR A 235 10.99 14.87 -8.77
CA THR A 235 9.92 15.35 -9.63
C THR A 235 9.50 16.70 -9.11
N SER A 236 9.79 17.75 -9.86
CA SER A 236 9.46 19.10 -9.43
C SER A 236 7.95 19.27 -9.19
N PRO A 237 7.52 20.21 -8.32
CA PRO A 237 6.10 20.48 -8.09
C PRO A 237 5.34 20.81 -9.38
N TYR A 238 6.01 21.44 -10.36
CA TYR A 238 5.41 21.73 -11.65
C TYR A 238 5.19 20.46 -12.49
N GLU A 239 6.19 19.57 -12.60
CA GLU A 239 6.05 18.29 -13.31
C GLU A 239 5.01 17.40 -12.65
N TYR A 240 4.99 17.35 -11.32
CA TYR A 240 3.97 16.62 -10.55
C TYR A 240 2.56 17.15 -10.83
N TYR A 241 2.39 18.48 -10.86
CA TYR A 241 1.14 19.13 -11.24
C TYR A 241 0.75 18.79 -12.69
N GLN A 242 1.69 18.88 -13.63
CA GLN A 242 1.44 18.56 -15.05
C GLN A 242 1.06 17.10 -15.24
N TYR A 243 1.67 16.18 -14.50
CA TYR A 243 1.29 14.77 -14.53
C TYR A 243 -0.21 14.59 -14.21
N TRP A 244 -0.69 15.18 -13.11
CA TRP A 244 -2.10 15.08 -12.73
C TRP A 244 -3.03 15.83 -13.68
N ARG A 245 -2.58 16.95 -14.22
CA ARG A 245 -3.35 17.70 -15.20
C ARG A 245 -3.55 16.94 -16.50
N ASN A 246 -2.59 16.10 -16.88
CA ASN A 246 -2.60 15.34 -18.12
C ASN A 246 -3.10 13.89 -17.93
N VAL A 247 -3.68 13.57 -16.78
CA VAL A 247 -4.34 12.28 -16.57
C VAL A 247 -5.50 12.14 -17.55
N GLU A 248 -5.61 10.95 -18.15
CA GLU A 248 -6.69 10.63 -19.08
C GLU A 248 -8.08 10.90 -18.47
N ASP A 249 -8.98 11.44 -19.27
CA ASP A 249 -10.34 11.80 -18.86
C ASP A 249 -11.08 10.65 -18.19
N ALA A 250 -10.94 9.44 -18.74
CA ALA A 250 -11.55 8.22 -18.19
C ALA A 250 -11.05 7.88 -16.76
N SER A 251 -9.84 8.33 -16.40
CA SER A 251 -9.21 8.10 -15.11
C SER A 251 -9.37 9.26 -14.13
N ALA A 252 -9.70 10.46 -14.63
CA ALA A 252 -9.74 11.67 -13.80
C ALA A 252 -10.70 11.55 -12.60
N LEU A 253 -11.93 11.09 -12.81
CA LEU A 253 -12.91 10.89 -11.72
C LEU A 253 -12.47 9.83 -10.72
N LYS A 254 -11.83 8.75 -11.19
CA LYS A 254 -11.26 7.71 -10.30
C LYS A 254 -10.17 8.33 -9.42
N CYS A 255 -9.25 9.09 -10.03
CA CYS A 255 -8.17 9.77 -9.31
C CYS A 255 -8.71 10.75 -8.26
N LEU A 256 -9.75 11.53 -8.59
CA LEU A 256 -10.42 12.39 -7.61
C LEU A 256 -11.01 11.58 -6.44
N GLY A 257 -11.64 10.46 -6.72
CA GLY A 257 -12.18 9.56 -5.71
C GLY A 257 -11.10 8.95 -4.81
N TYR A 258 -9.95 8.61 -5.39
CA TYR A 258 -8.85 7.94 -4.71
C TYR A 258 -8.00 8.91 -3.87
N PHE A 259 -7.67 10.07 -4.40
CA PHE A 259 -6.66 10.97 -3.85
C PHE A 259 -7.23 12.21 -3.15
N THR A 260 -8.56 12.34 -3.05
CA THR A 260 -9.18 13.46 -2.35
C THR A 260 -10.13 13.00 -1.25
N TYR A 261 -10.36 13.87 -0.27
CA TYR A 261 -11.39 13.71 0.76
C TYR A 261 -12.73 14.37 0.38
N LEU A 262 -12.95 14.65 -0.92
CA LEU A 262 -14.22 15.23 -1.38
C LEU A 262 -15.41 14.34 -0.93
N PRO A 263 -16.52 14.92 -0.50
CA PRO A 263 -17.75 14.16 -0.26
C PRO A 263 -18.22 13.44 -1.52
N GLN A 264 -18.95 12.34 -1.38
CA GLN A 264 -19.47 11.58 -2.53
C GLN A 264 -20.39 12.46 -3.40
N SER A 265 -21.19 13.33 -2.79
CA SER A 265 -22.06 14.29 -3.50
C SER A 265 -21.27 15.25 -4.40
N GLU A 266 -20.08 15.69 -3.96
CA GLU A 266 -19.21 16.51 -4.80
C GLU A 266 -18.60 15.71 -5.96
N LEU A 267 -18.19 14.46 -5.72
CA LEU A 267 -17.71 13.56 -6.79
C LEU A 267 -18.80 13.28 -7.82
N ASP A 268 -20.03 13.06 -7.37
CA ASP A 268 -21.17 12.83 -8.26
C ASP A 268 -21.51 14.08 -9.09
N ALA A 269 -21.35 15.27 -8.50
CA ALA A 269 -21.50 16.52 -9.27
C ALA A 269 -20.47 16.66 -10.38
N HIS A 270 -19.25 16.10 -10.19
CA HIS A 270 -18.21 16.13 -11.23
C HIS A 270 -18.44 15.13 -12.37
N LYS A 271 -19.29 14.12 -12.19
CA LYS A 271 -19.70 13.18 -13.29
C LYS A 271 -20.39 13.87 -14.46
N LYS A 272 -20.90 15.09 -14.25
CA LYS A 272 -21.52 15.89 -15.30
C LYS A 272 -20.53 16.49 -16.28
N PHE A 273 -19.27 16.61 -15.89
CA PHE A 273 -18.20 17.13 -16.71
C PHE A 273 -17.54 15.99 -17.48
N LYS A 274 -17.10 16.26 -18.69
CA LYS A 274 -16.32 15.32 -19.53
C LYS A 274 -14.91 15.85 -19.66
N GLY A 275 -13.96 14.95 -19.62
CA GLY A 275 -12.58 15.27 -19.96
C GLY A 275 -11.88 16.22 -19.02
N GLN A 276 -11.05 17.07 -19.61
CA GLN A 276 -10.25 18.08 -18.92
C GLN A 276 -11.09 19.00 -18.01
N ASP A 277 -12.40 19.14 -18.29
CA ASP A 277 -13.28 19.99 -17.49
C ASP A 277 -13.52 19.45 -16.07
N VAL A 278 -13.44 18.14 -15.87
CA VAL A 278 -13.49 17.51 -14.54
C VAL A 278 -12.35 18.02 -13.69
N LEU A 279 -11.14 17.98 -14.25
CA LEU A 279 -9.93 18.37 -13.55
C LEU A 279 -9.86 19.88 -13.36
N ASN A 280 -10.22 20.66 -14.39
CA ASN A 280 -10.29 22.13 -14.33
C ASN A 280 -11.29 22.59 -13.26
N SER A 281 -12.49 22.00 -13.22
CA SER A 281 -13.51 22.29 -12.20
C SER A 281 -13.00 21.96 -10.78
N PHE A 282 -12.26 20.87 -10.62
CA PHE A 282 -11.64 20.50 -9.35
C PHE A 282 -10.54 21.49 -8.94
N MET A 283 -9.63 21.82 -9.86
CA MET A 283 -8.53 22.76 -9.61
C MET A 283 -9.05 24.16 -9.25
N GLU A 284 -10.11 24.61 -9.92
CA GLU A 284 -10.75 25.89 -9.59
C GLU A 284 -11.36 25.89 -8.19
N LYS A 285 -12.03 24.78 -7.78
CA LYS A 285 -12.53 24.63 -6.41
C LYS A 285 -11.43 24.60 -5.36
N LEU A 286 -10.30 23.94 -5.65
CA LEU A 286 -9.13 23.97 -4.77
C LEU A 286 -8.58 25.39 -4.62
N ARG A 287 -8.47 26.13 -5.73
CA ARG A 287 -8.03 27.52 -5.74
C ARG A 287 -8.96 28.41 -4.92
N GLN A 288 -10.27 28.27 -5.07
CA GLN A 288 -11.27 29.02 -4.30
C GLN A 288 -11.26 28.66 -2.81
N LYS A 289 -11.07 27.36 -2.45
CA LYS A 289 -10.90 26.93 -1.05
C LYS A 289 -9.59 27.45 -0.43
N LYS A 290 -8.50 27.53 -1.21
CA LYS A 290 -7.21 28.09 -0.76
C LYS A 290 -7.32 29.57 -0.42
N LEU A 291 -8.05 30.33 -1.22
CA LEU A 291 -8.33 31.76 -0.95
C LEU A 291 -9.20 31.98 0.29
N LYS A 292 -10.09 31.00 0.63
CA LYS A 292 -10.93 31.07 1.84
C LYS A 292 -10.28 30.46 3.09
N ARG A 293 -9.20 29.66 2.95
CA ARG A 293 -8.54 28.92 4.03
C ARG A 293 -7.04 29.15 4.09
N ALA A 294 -6.59 30.39 4.14
CA ALA A 294 -5.19 30.73 4.39
C ALA A 294 -4.63 30.20 5.76
N ARG A 295 -5.37 29.34 6.47
CA ARG A 295 -5.01 28.80 7.79
C ARG A 295 -5.28 27.30 8.01
N ALA A 296 -5.55 26.50 6.98
CA ALA A 296 -5.76 25.06 7.19
C ALA A 296 -4.87 24.24 6.26
N ASN A 297 -3.85 23.59 6.82
CA ASN A 297 -3.02 22.58 6.18
C ASN A 297 -3.87 21.46 5.58
N SER A 298 -4.05 21.46 4.26
CA SER A 298 -4.67 20.37 3.53
C SER A 298 -3.56 19.51 2.95
N LEU A 299 -3.48 18.26 3.37
CA LEU A 299 -2.50 17.27 2.88
C LEU A 299 -2.38 17.22 1.35
N LEU A 300 -3.46 17.52 0.63
CA LEU A 300 -3.47 17.53 -0.84
C LEU A 300 -2.70 18.71 -1.43
N LEU A 301 -2.57 19.82 -0.69
CA LEU A 301 -1.84 21.00 -1.11
C LEU A 301 -0.34 20.89 -0.82
N GLU A 302 0.07 19.99 0.06
CA GLU A 302 1.47 19.63 0.28
C GLU A 302 1.95 18.55 -0.70
N VAL A 303 1.02 17.87 -1.37
CA VAL A 303 1.29 16.80 -2.35
C VAL A 303 1.09 17.31 -3.80
N LEU A 304 0.33 18.38 -4.00
CA LEU A 304 0.17 19.13 -5.26
C LEU A 304 0.89 20.49 -5.17
#